data_61c9100006512bc688e4f7614cb65bcd
#
_entry.id   61c9100006512bc688e4f7614cb65bcd
#
_cell.length_a   1.000
_cell.length_b   1.000
_cell.length_c   1.000
_cell.angle_alpha   90.00
_cell.angle_beta   90.00
_cell.angle_gamma   90.00
#
_symmetry.space_group_name_H-M   'P 1'
#
loop_
_entity.id
_entity.type
_entity.pdbx_description
1 polymer ?
#
loop_
_entity_poly.entity_id
_entity_poly.type
_entity_poly.pdbx_seq_one_letter_code
_entity_poly.pdbx_strand_id
1 'polypeptide(L)'
;MISRTFMYVLLQNRVANFVFMIAVIAVLLLDVVYVDTKELFDGGAELASLMTNIAMSLIAGYIFYVVSAVKLDVDRINRSKKASSIVVNRILGMTSHLFSQLSENPNTRHSSTPDECEVKHLLEGKMFSDVHRGKVYSDFRSNTSYRTLHYFLFEDSAPNNLKVKKELELYFSLLEPELQIAFCDYFNCKFYSNFADVSTKLIFKDREHKIDSFINCFVELSHTAKALKSAHEKIYGPLGE
;
A
#
# COMPACT_ATOMS: atom_id res chain seq x y z
N MET A 1 20.11 7.94 -15.55
CA MET A 1 19.02 6.95 -15.55
C MET A 1 17.77 7.60 -14.96
N ILE A 2 16.75 7.86 -15.79
CA ILE A 2 15.52 8.55 -15.35
C ILE A 2 14.71 7.56 -14.48
N SER A 3 14.36 7.96 -13.26
CA SER A 3 13.57 7.13 -12.33
C SER A 3 12.21 6.77 -12.94
N ARG A 4 11.73 5.52 -12.74
CA ARG A 4 10.37 5.11 -13.14
C ARG A 4 9.30 6.02 -12.57
N THR A 5 9.47 6.48 -11.34
CA THR A 5 8.57 7.42 -10.67
C THR A 5 8.49 8.76 -11.39
N PHE A 6 9.65 9.28 -11.85
CA PHE A 6 9.68 10.52 -12.62
C PHE A 6 8.91 10.40 -13.94
N MET A 7 9.12 9.33 -14.68
CA MET A 7 8.37 9.06 -15.92
C MET A 7 6.87 8.91 -15.66
N TYR A 8 6.50 8.24 -14.59
CA TYR A 8 5.10 8.07 -14.22
C TYR A 8 4.43 9.43 -13.96
N VAL A 9 5.01 10.26 -13.10
CA VAL A 9 4.47 11.60 -12.77
C VAL A 9 4.42 12.50 -14.02
N LEU A 10 5.47 12.47 -14.83
CA LEU A 10 5.53 13.26 -16.07
C LEU A 10 4.40 12.88 -17.03
N LEU A 11 4.17 11.58 -17.24
CA LEU A 11 3.16 11.08 -18.18
C LEU A 11 1.71 11.29 -17.69
N GLN A 12 1.53 11.52 -16.39
CA GLN A 12 0.19 11.74 -15.81
C GLN A 12 -0.45 13.04 -16.34
N ASN A 13 0.34 14.06 -16.63
CA ASN A 13 -0.18 15.34 -17.15
C ASN A 13 -0.16 15.39 -18.69
N ARG A 14 -1.12 14.68 -19.31
CA ARG A 14 -1.22 14.56 -20.77
C ARG A 14 -1.38 15.90 -21.47
N VAL A 15 -2.10 16.85 -20.85
CA VAL A 15 -2.37 18.17 -21.46
C VAL A 15 -1.08 18.98 -21.55
N ALA A 16 -0.29 19.07 -20.47
CA ALA A 16 0.98 19.78 -20.48
C ALA A 16 1.97 19.20 -21.49
N ASN A 17 2.05 17.86 -21.56
CA ASN A 17 2.92 17.18 -22.53
C ASN A 17 2.48 17.44 -23.97
N PHE A 18 1.18 17.47 -24.24
CA PHE A 18 0.65 17.75 -25.56
C PHE A 18 0.94 19.20 -26.01
N VAL A 19 0.70 20.17 -25.11
CA VAL A 19 1.04 21.57 -25.37
C VAL A 19 2.54 21.77 -25.63
N PHE A 20 3.39 21.13 -24.85
CA PHE A 20 4.84 21.15 -25.06
C PHE A 20 5.24 20.60 -26.43
N MET A 21 4.67 19.45 -26.82
CA MET A 21 4.95 18.86 -28.15
C MET A 21 4.56 19.80 -29.29
N ILE A 22 3.39 20.44 -29.19
CA ILE A 22 2.96 21.44 -30.20
C ILE A 22 3.93 22.62 -30.25
N ALA A 23 4.34 23.13 -29.07
CA ALA A 23 5.28 24.26 -29.03
C ALA A 23 6.64 23.91 -29.66
N VAL A 24 7.19 22.72 -29.41
CA VAL A 24 8.43 22.26 -30.03
C VAL A 24 8.28 22.13 -31.54
N ILE A 25 7.18 21.53 -32.02
CA ILE A 25 6.90 21.41 -33.47
C ILE A 25 6.80 22.78 -34.11
N ALA A 26 6.11 23.74 -33.46
CA ALA A 26 5.96 25.11 -33.98
C ALA A 26 7.31 25.82 -34.15
N VAL A 27 8.19 25.72 -33.14
CA VAL A 27 9.56 26.28 -33.24
C VAL A 27 10.32 25.65 -34.37
N LEU A 28 10.32 24.31 -34.49
CA LEU A 28 11.03 23.61 -35.56
C LEU A 28 10.53 24.01 -36.94
N LEU A 29 9.22 24.16 -37.13
CA LEU A 29 8.66 24.58 -38.40
C LEU A 29 8.99 26.04 -38.72
N LEU A 30 8.86 26.95 -37.78
CA LEU A 30 9.05 28.38 -38.00
C LEU A 30 10.52 28.76 -38.14
N ASP A 31 11.39 28.24 -37.25
CA ASP A 31 12.81 28.64 -37.23
C ASP A 31 13.70 27.80 -38.15
N VAL A 32 13.34 26.55 -38.49
CA VAL A 32 14.19 25.66 -39.28
C VAL A 32 13.66 25.54 -40.72
N VAL A 33 12.36 25.38 -40.91
CA VAL A 33 11.79 25.13 -42.24
C VAL A 33 11.45 26.42 -42.99
N TYR A 34 10.97 27.46 -42.29
CA TYR A 34 10.49 28.68 -42.92
C TYR A 34 11.49 29.84 -42.91
N VAL A 35 12.63 29.72 -42.26
CA VAL A 35 13.64 30.79 -42.17
C VAL A 35 14.12 31.31 -43.53
N ASP A 36 14.25 30.42 -44.50
CA ASP A 36 14.74 30.74 -45.85
C ASP A 36 13.63 30.92 -46.89
N THR A 37 12.35 30.92 -46.50
CA THR A 37 11.24 31.07 -47.45
C THR A 37 10.88 32.55 -47.63
N LYS A 38 10.51 32.95 -48.89
CA LYS A 38 9.98 34.29 -49.14
C LYS A 38 8.70 34.50 -48.36
N GLU A 39 8.55 35.69 -47.81
CA GLU A 39 7.31 36.08 -47.13
C GLU A 39 6.08 35.86 -48.02
N LEU A 40 5.05 35.19 -47.45
CA LEU A 40 3.81 34.93 -48.14
C LEU A 40 2.91 36.17 -48.25
N PHE A 41 3.09 37.12 -47.31
CA PHE A 41 2.38 38.39 -47.25
C PHE A 41 3.17 39.43 -46.44
N ASP A 42 2.89 40.70 -46.60
CA ASP A 42 3.54 41.76 -45.81
C ASP A 42 3.27 41.59 -44.31
N GLY A 43 4.36 41.53 -43.52
CA GLY A 43 4.29 41.28 -42.10
C GLY A 43 4.33 39.76 -41.68
N GLY A 44 4.55 38.87 -42.63
CA GLY A 44 4.66 37.43 -42.39
C GLY A 44 5.81 37.06 -41.45
N ALA A 45 6.98 37.74 -41.60
CA ALA A 45 8.12 37.53 -40.73
C ALA A 45 7.87 37.98 -39.26
N GLU A 46 7.17 39.09 -39.10
CA GLU A 46 6.84 39.61 -37.76
C GLU A 46 5.88 38.64 -37.04
N LEU A 47 4.87 38.12 -37.75
CA LEU A 47 3.96 37.13 -37.24
C LEU A 47 4.68 35.83 -36.87
N ALA A 48 5.55 35.33 -37.70
CA ALA A 48 6.38 34.14 -37.43
C ALA A 48 7.23 34.34 -36.18
N SER A 49 7.92 35.49 -36.05
CA SER A 49 8.68 35.85 -34.84
C SER A 49 7.83 35.87 -33.57
N LEU A 50 6.64 36.45 -33.64
CA LEU A 50 5.69 36.48 -32.52
C LEU A 50 5.30 35.07 -32.09
N MET A 51 4.95 34.20 -33.06
CA MET A 51 4.58 32.81 -32.81
C MET A 51 5.75 31.99 -32.22
N THR A 52 6.97 32.21 -32.73
CA THR A 52 8.15 31.58 -32.15
C THR A 52 8.39 32.02 -30.71
N ASN A 53 8.25 33.30 -30.39
CA ASN A 53 8.39 33.80 -29.01
C ASN A 53 7.33 33.22 -28.05
N ILE A 54 6.09 33.08 -28.52
CA ILE A 54 5.02 32.39 -27.74
C ILE A 54 5.40 30.92 -27.50
N ALA A 55 5.81 30.21 -28.55
CA ALA A 55 6.21 28.80 -28.44
C ALA A 55 7.41 28.61 -27.52
N MET A 56 8.42 29.47 -27.60
CA MET A 56 9.58 29.46 -26.68
C MET A 56 9.18 29.73 -25.23
N SER A 57 8.21 30.65 -24.99
CA SER A 57 7.67 30.91 -23.67
C SER A 57 6.92 29.69 -23.09
N LEU A 58 6.20 28.97 -23.92
CA LEU A 58 5.53 27.72 -23.53
C LEU A 58 6.55 26.62 -23.20
N ILE A 59 7.62 26.49 -23.97
CA ILE A 59 8.72 25.54 -23.70
C ILE A 59 9.41 25.88 -22.37
N ALA A 60 9.75 27.16 -22.15
CA ALA A 60 10.35 27.61 -20.90
C ALA A 60 9.42 27.36 -19.68
N GLY A 61 8.12 27.64 -19.84
CA GLY A 61 7.11 27.34 -18.83
C GLY A 61 6.98 25.84 -18.51
N TYR A 62 7.07 24.99 -19.54
CA TYR A 62 7.07 23.54 -19.33
C TYR A 62 8.33 23.06 -18.62
N ILE A 63 9.51 23.55 -18.97
CA ILE A 63 10.75 23.23 -18.26
C ILE A 63 10.65 23.64 -16.78
N PHE A 64 10.13 24.83 -16.52
CA PHE A 64 9.89 25.29 -15.16
C PHE A 64 8.90 24.39 -14.41
N TYR A 65 7.81 23.99 -15.07
CA TYR A 65 6.84 23.02 -14.51
C TYR A 65 7.52 21.69 -14.15
N VAL A 66 8.34 21.13 -15.04
CA VAL A 66 9.05 19.86 -14.77
C VAL A 66 10.01 20.00 -13.58
N VAL A 67 10.75 21.11 -13.49
CA VAL A 67 11.72 21.32 -12.43
C VAL A 67 11.04 21.59 -11.07
N SER A 68 9.96 22.36 -11.06
CA SER A 68 9.32 22.82 -9.81
C SER A 68 8.22 21.86 -9.33
N ALA A 69 7.28 21.46 -10.19
CA ALA A 69 6.13 20.66 -9.79
C ALA A 69 6.42 19.16 -9.85
N VAL A 70 6.91 18.66 -10.99
CA VAL A 70 7.16 17.22 -11.18
C VAL A 70 8.22 16.71 -10.21
N LYS A 71 9.30 17.49 -9.98
CA LYS A 71 10.33 17.11 -9.00
C LYS A 71 9.78 17.03 -7.58
N LEU A 72 8.96 18.01 -7.17
CA LEU A 72 8.33 17.98 -5.84
C LEU A 72 7.42 16.77 -5.64
N ASP A 73 6.64 16.42 -6.65
CA ASP A 73 5.77 15.22 -6.61
C ASP A 73 6.59 13.93 -6.56
N VAL A 74 7.67 13.83 -7.31
CA VAL A 74 8.60 12.69 -7.25
C VAL A 74 9.23 12.57 -5.87
N ASP A 75 9.68 13.68 -5.28
CA ASP A 75 10.28 13.68 -3.95
C ASP A 75 9.25 13.33 -2.87
N ARG A 76 7.98 13.73 -3.04
CA ARG A 76 6.87 13.33 -2.17
C ARG A 76 6.63 11.83 -2.25
N ILE A 77 6.47 11.28 -3.45
CA ILE A 77 6.25 9.84 -3.68
C ILE A 77 7.41 9.00 -3.14
N ASN A 78 8.66 9.44 -3.33
CA ASN A 78 9.84 8.73 -2.82
C ASN A 78 9.88 8.72 -1.27
N ARG A 79 9.47 9.80 -0.62
CA ARG A 79 9.35 9.86 0.85
C ARG A 79 8.23 8.97 1.36
N SER A 80 7.07 9.00 0.71
CA SER A 80 5.94 8.16 1.09
C SER A 80 6.20 6.67 0.84
N LYS A 81 7.02 6.32 -0.15
CA LYS A 81 7.42 4.94 -0.43
C LYS A 81 8.05 4.25 0.79
N LYS A 82 8.97 4.92 1.49
CA LYS A 82 9.62 4.35 2.68
C LYS A 82 8.61 4.13 3.80
N ALA A 83 7.76 5.11 4.07
CA ALA A 83 6.72 5.02 5.08
C ALA A 83 5.72 3.89 4.75
N SER A 84 5.24 3.82 3.50
CA SER A 84 4.31 2.80 3.06
C SER A 84 4.90 1.39 3.14
N SER A 85 6.17 1.21 2.76
CA SER A 85 6.86 -0.09 2.87
C SER A 85 6.97 -0.55 4.33
N ILE A 86 7.23 0.36 5.28
CA ILE A 86 7.25 0.04 6.72
C ILE A 86 5.86 -0.44 7.16
N VAL A 87 4.81 0.31 6.81
CA VAL A 87 3.42 -0.02 7.19
C VAL A 87 3.00 -1.36 6.62
N VAL A 88 3.18 -1.55 5.31
CA VAL A 88 2.75 -2.78 4.61
C VAL A 88 3.52 -3.99 5.12
N ASN A 89 4.85 -3.91 5.23
CA ASN A 89 5.67 -5.03 5.74
C ASN A 89 5.30 -5.39 7.18
N ARG A 90 4.99 -4.40 8.03
CA ARG A 90 4.57 -4.66 9.41
C ARG A 90 3.23 -5.39 9.45
N ILE A 91 2.25 -4.97 8.66
CA ILE A 91 0.94 -5.60 8.56
C ILE A 91 1.05 -7.02 7.99
N LEU A 92 1.78 -7.20 6.90
CA LEU A 92 2.00 -8.53 6.32
C LEU A 92 2.73 -9.47 7.29
N GLY A 93 3.70 -8.94 8.04
CA GLY A 93 4.39 -9.67 9.09
C GLY A 93 3.47 -10.13 10.23
N MET A 94 2.57 -9.26 10.69
CA MET A 94 1.56 -9.63 11.69
C MET A 94 0.60 -10.71 11.18
N THR A 95 0.15 -10.58 9.94
CA THR A 95 -0.77 -11.54 9.30
C THR A 95 -0.08 -12.90 9.10
N SER A 96 1.15 -12.90 8.59
CA SER A 96 1.96 -14.12 8.45
C SER A 96 2.22 -14.79 9.80
N HIS A 97 2.52 -14.02 10.83
CA HIS A 97 2.72 -14.54 12.17
C HIS A 97 1.45 -15.22 12.71
N LEU A 98 0.29 -14.57 12.56
CA LEU A 98 -1.00 -15.13 12.96
C LEU A 98 -1.25 -16.49 12.30
N PHE A 99 -1.14 -16.58 10.97
CA PHE A 99 -1.38 -17.84 10.25
C PHE A 99 -0.33 -18.90 10.56
N SER A 100 0.93 -18.52 10.77
CA SER A 100 1.97 -19.47 11.21
C SER A 100 1.68 -20.04 12.58
N GLN A 101 1.15 -19.25 13.50
CA GLN A 101 0.78 -19.72 14.84
C GLN A 101 -0.47 -20.62 14.83
N LEU A 102 -1.35 -20.47 13.84
CA LEU A 102 -2.51 -21.35 13.65
C LEU A 102 -2.16 -22.68 12.97
N SER A 103 -0.98 -22.79 12.39
CA SER A 103 -0.47 -24.00 11.77
C SER A 103 -0.06 -25.04 12.82
N GLU A 104 -0.12 -26.33 12.47
CA GLU A 104 0.39 -27.42 13.31
C GLU A 104 1.90 -27.33 13.51
N ASN A 105 2.61 -26.76 12.56
CA ASN A 105 4.05 -26.53 12.64
C ASN A 105 4.35 -25.02 12.64
N PRO A 106 4.44 -24.39 13.82
CA PRO A 106 4.67 -22.94 13.94
C PRO A 106 6.01 -22.46 13.37
N ASN A 107 6.92 -23.38 13.04
CA ASN A 107 8.18 -23.06 12.36
C ASN A 107 8.02 -22.95 10.83
N THR A 108 6.89 -23.37 10.29
CA THR A 108 6.58 -23.22 8.86
C THR A 108 6.11 -21.77 8.61
N ARG A 109 6.86 -21.05 7.80
CA ARG A 109 6.48 -19.67 7.43
C ARG A 109 5.34 -19.73 6.42
N HIS A 110 4.14 -19.47 6.86
CA HIS A 110 2.98 -19.37 5.99
C HIS A 110 2.96 -18.04 5.23
N SER A 111 2.27 -18.05 4.11
CA SER A 111 2.00 -16.82 3.36
C SER A 111 1.32 -15.79 4.25
N SER A 112 1.66 -14.51 4.07
CA SER A 112 0.94 -13.40 4.73
C SER A 112 -0.47 -13.21 4.17
N THR A 113 -0.78 -13.87 3.06
CA THR A 113 -2.04 -13.76 2.34
C THR A 113 -2.47 -15.14 1.83
N PRO A 114 -2.73 -16.12 2.75
CA PRO A 114 -3.19 -17.45 2.35
C PRO A 114 -4.52 -17.33 1.61
N ASP A 115 -4.79 -18.26 0.70
CA ASP A 115 -6.08 -18.29 0.03
C ASP A 115 -7.19 -18.88 0.94
N GLU A 116 -8.44 -18.82 0.47
CA GLU A 116 -9.58 -19.30 1.25
C GLU A 116 -9.48 -20.79 1.60
N CYS A 117 -8.95 -21.62 0.68
CA CYS A 117 -8.77 -23.05 0.90
C CYS A 117 -7.71 -23.30 1.98
N GLU A 118 -6.59 -22.59 1.91
CA GLU A 118 -5.53 -22.66 2.92
C GLU A 118 -6.04 -22.22 4.31
N VAL A 119 -6.81 -21.12 4.37
CA VAL A 119 -7.40 -20.64 5.63
C VAL A 119 -8.36 -21.69 6.20
N LYS A 120 -9.24 -22.27 5.40
CA LYS A 120 -10.15 -23.34 5.83
C LYS A 120 -9.38 -24.52 6.39
N HIS A 121 -8.38 -25.00 5.66
CA HIS A 121 -7.56 -26.14 6.10
C HIS A 121 -6.81 -25.86 7.41
N LEU A 122 -6.30 -24.63 7.60
CA LEU A 122 -5.62 -24.24 8.82
C LEU A 122 -6.53 -24.23 10.06
N LEU A 123 -7.82 -23.99 9.89
CA LEU A 123 -8.79 -23.83 10.97
C LEU A 123 -9.68 -25.07 11.18
N GLU A 124 -9.71 -25.98 10.22
CA GLU A 124 -10.57 -27.16 10.23
C GLU A 124 -10.38 -28.00 11.49
N GLY A 125 -11.47 -28.26 12.19
CA GLY A 125 -11.49 -29.08 13.40
C GLY A 125 -10.88 -28.45 14.64
N LYS A 126 -10.37 -27.22 14.58
CA LYS A 126 -9.77 -26.54 15.75
C LYS A 126 -10.86 -26.00 16.69
N MET A 127 -10.58 -26.10 17.99
CA MET A 127 -11.41 -25.55 19.05
C MET A 127 -10.71 -24.39 19.76
N PHE A 128 -11.48 -23.49 20.33
CA PHE A 128 -10.93 -22.40 21.16
C PHE A 128 -10.18 -22.91 22.40
N SER A 129 -10.57 -24.09 22.90
CA SER A 129 -9.91 -24.77 24.01
C SER A 129 -8.59 -25.45 23.65
N ASP A 130 -8.28 -25.62 22.36
CA ASP A 130 -7.05 -26.27 21.93
C ASP A 130 -5.82 -25.55 22.47
N VAL A 131 -4.85 -26.37 22.90
CA VAL A 131 -3.58 -25.87 23.42
C VAL A 131 -2.78 -25.26 22.29
N HIS A 132 -2.54 -23.97 22.40
CA HIS A 132 -1.66 -23.26 21.48
C HIS A 132 -0.19 -23.50 21.85
N ARG A 133 0.58 -24.12 20.97
CA ARG A 133 2.02 -24.40 21.14
C ARG A 133 2.94 -23.19 20.91
N GLY A 134 2.42 -21.97 21.04
CA GLY A 134 3.23 -20.75 20.97
C GLY A 134 4.23 -20.65 22.11
N LYS A 135 5.37 -19.98 21.86
CA LYS A 135 6.44 -19.77 22.83
C LYS A 135 5.87 -19.40 24.21
N VAL A 136 6.15 -20.25 25.18
CA VAL A 136 5.99 -19.94 26.59
C VAL A 136 6.84 -18.70 26.88
N TYR A 137 6.23 -17.55 27.07
CA TYR A 137 6.91 -16.50 27.83
C TYR A 137 7.00 -17.01 29.26
N SER A 138 8.18 -17.50 29.62
CA SER A 138 8.48 -17.77 31.01
C SER A 138 8.47 -16.44 31.76
N ASP A 139 7.33 -16.11 32.32
CA ASP A 139 7.34 -15.22 33.47
C ASP A 139 8.15 -15.92 34.55
N PHE A 140 9.07 -15.24 35.21
CA PHE A 140 10.12 -15.75 36.11
C PHE A 140 9.59 -16.51 37.35
N ARG A 141 8.29 -16.76 37.40
CA ARG A 141 7.61 -17.53 38.46
C ARG A 141 6.81 -18.71 37.90
N SER A 142 7.55 -19.73 37.47
CA SER A 142 7.10 -21.14 37.41
C SER A 142 5.60 -21.35 37.26
N ASN A 143 5.13 -21.54 36.07
CA ASN A 143 4.19 -22.58 35.64
C ASN A 143 4.05 -22.41 34.13
N THR A 144 4.39 -23.46 33.40
CA THR A 144 4.10 -23.60 31.97
C THR A 144 2.58 -23.60 31.77
N SER A 145 1.96 -22.43 31.81
CA SER A 145 0.57 -22.29 31.44
C SER A 145 0.48 -22.36 29.92
N TYR A 146 0.07 -23.50 29.42
CA TYR A 146 -0.31 -23.65 28.03
C TYR A 146 -1.40 -22.66 27.72
N ARG A 147 -1.16 -21.78 26.75
CA ARG A 147 -2.18 -20.82 26.29
C ARG A 147 -3.09 -21.52 25.32
N THR A 148 -4.39 -21.35 25.48
CA THR A 148 -5.38 -21.84 24.52
C THR A 148 -5.44 -20.96 23.29
N LEU A 149 -6.00 -21.45 22.19
CA LEU A 149 -6.28 -20.64 20.99
C LEU A 149 -7.17 -19.45 21.32
N HIS A 150 -8.13 -19.61 22.26
CA HIS A 150 -8.91 -18.50 22.77
C HIS A 150 -8.02 -17.38 23.32
N TYR A 151 -7.08 -17.72 24.22
CA TYR A 151 -6.16 -16.73 24.79
C TYR A 151 -5.32 -16.06 23.71
N PHE A 152 -4.77 -16.85 22.77
CA PHE A 152 -3.95 -16.33 21.68
C PHE A 152 -4.71 -15.33 20.80
N LEU A 153 -5.96 -15.61 20.44
CA LEU A 153 -6.74 -14.76 19.54
C LEU A 153 -7.28 -13.50 20.25
N PHE A 154 -7.86 -13.65 21.45
CA PHE A 154 -8.55 -12.57 22.15
C PHE A 154 -7.67 -11.73 23.07
N GLU A 155 -6.59 -12.31 23.63
CA GLU A 155 -5.74 -11.59 24.59
C GLU A 155 -4.41 -11.15 23.99
N ASP A 156 -3.90 -11.88 23.00
CA ASP A 156 -2.58 -11.63 22.45
C ASP A 156 -2.66 -11.04 21.03
N SER A 157 -3.16 -11.77 20.05
CA SER A 157 -3.07 -11.40 18.65
C SER A 157 -3.87 -10.13 18.31
N ALA A 158 -5.19 -10.13 18.48
CA ALA A 158 -6.01 -9.00 18.07
C ALA A 158 -5.71 -7.72 18.87
N PRO A 159 -5.57 -7.73 20.22
CA PRO A 159 -5.23 -6.53 20.97
C PRO A 159 -3.85 -5.97 20.65
N ASN A 160 -2.83 -6.84 20.45
CA ASN A 160 -1.50 -6.38 20.12
C ASN A 160 -1.44 -5.78 18.71
N ASN A 161 -2.15 -6.37 17.76
CA ASN A 161 -2.26 -5.81 16.42
C ASN A 161 -2.94 -4.43 16.43
N LEU A 162 -3.94 -4.20 17.30
CA LEU A 162 -4.56 -2.89 17.46
C LEU A 162 -3.63 -1.87 18.15
N LYS A 163 -2.70 -2.31 19.01
CA LYS A 163 -1.63 -1.42 19.49
C LYS A 163 -0.70 -1.01 18.36
N VAL A 164 -0.30 -1.97 17.52
CA VAL A 164 0.51 -1.69 16.33
C VAL A 164 -0.22 -0.76 15.36
N LYS A 165 -1.55 -0.86 15.21
CA LYS A 165 -2.36 0.11 14.45
C LYS A 165 -2.06 1.54 14.88
N LYS A 166 -2.10 1.83 16.19
CA LYS A 166 -1.83 3.17 16.73
C LYS A 166 -0.42 3.67 16.42
N GLU A 167 0.57 2.79 16.42
CA GLU A 167 1.94 3.13 16.01
C GLU A 167 2.01 3.45 14.52
N LEU A 168 1.30 2.68 13.68
CA LEU A 168 1.27 2.88 12.24
C LEU A 168 0.46 4.09 11.80
N GLU A 169 -0.51 4.54 12.61
CA GLU A 169 -1.28 5.77 12.36
C GLU A 169 -0.40 7.02 12.28
N LEU A 170 0.80 7.00 12.87
CA LEU A 170 1.79 8.08 12.73
C LEU A 170 2.26 8.27 11.26
N TYR A 171 2.20 7.21 10.46
CA TYR A 171 2.57 7.23 9.04
C TYR A 171 1.38 7.48 8.12
N PHE A 172 0.15 7.50 8.65
CA PHE A 172 -1.07 7.52 7.84
C PHE A 172 -1.13 8.70 6.88
N SER A 173 -0.77 9.90 7.33
CA SER A 173 -0.75 11.11 6.48
C SER A 173 0.31 11.07 5.37
N LEU A 174 1.27 10.17 5.45
CA LEU A 174 2.31 9.97 4.43
C LEU A 174 1.92 8.92 3.39
N LEU A 175 0.85 8.17 3.63
CA LEU A 175 0.36 7.15 2.70
C LEU A 175 -0.44 7.78 1.57
N GLU A 176 -0.33 7.21 0.38
CA GLU A 176 -1.23 7.57 -0.73
C GLU A 176 -2.67 7.14 -0.43
N PRO A 177 -3.70 7.85 -0.96
CA PRO A 177 -5.10 7.61 -0.63
C PRO A 177 -5.56 6.16 -0.79
N GLU A 178 -5.12 5.46 -1.85
CA GLU A 178 -5.43 4.03 -2.05
C GLU A 178 -4.91 3.16 -0.91
N LEU A 179 -3.72 3.47 -0.38
CA LEU A 179 -3.14 2.76 0.76
C LEU A 179 -3.81 3.13 2.08
N GLN A 180 -4.26 4.37 2.24
CA GLN A 180 -5.03 4.78 3.42
C GLN A 180 -6.33 3.99 3.52
N ILE A 181 -7.05 3.84 2.40
CA ILE A 181 -8.28 3.04 2.34
C ILE A 181 -7.97 1.57 2.70
N ALA A 182 -6.99 0.95 2.02
CA ALA A 182 -6.63 -0.44 2.28
C ALA A 182 -6.13 -0.69 3.71
N PHE A 183 -5.45 0.28 4.33
CA PHE A 183 -5.06 0.26 5.74
C PHE A 183 -6.28 0.27 6.66
N CYS A 184 -7.25 1.15 6.40
CA CYS A 184 -8.48 1.21 7.16
C CYS A 184 -9.28 -0.09 7.02
N ASP A 185 -9.42 -0.63 5.81
CA ASP A 185 -10.15 -1.87 5.54
C ASP A 185 -9.53 -3.05 6.31
N TYR A 186 -8.18 -3.13 6.34
CA TYR A 186 -7.50 -4.18 7.09
C TYR A 186 -7.85 -4.16 8.58
N PHE A 187 -7.82 -3.00 9.23
CA PHE A 187 -8.09 -2.90 10.66
C PHE A 187 -9.58 -2.83 11.03
N ASN A 188 -10.46 -2.64 10.06
CA ASN A 188 -11.91 -2.65 10.23
C ASN A 188 -12.57 -3.98 9.82
N CYS A 189 -11.79 -4.99 9.39
CA CYS A 189 -12.31 -6.29 9.01
C CYS A 189 -12.93 -7.04 10.20
N LYS A 190 -13.76 -8.04 9.92
CA LYS A 190 -14.47 -8.83 10.94
C LYS A 190 -13.56 -9.52 11.95
N PHE A 191 -12.30 -9.79 11.58
CA PHE A 191 -11.34 -10.35 12.53
C PHE A 191 -11.19 -9.45 13.76
N TYR A 192 -10.91 -8.16 13.58
CA TYR A 192 -10.71 -7.24 14.69
C TYR A 192 -12.01 -6.93 15.42
N SER A 193 -13.13 -6.78 14.71
CA SER A 193 -14.42 -6.53 15.35
C SER A 193 -14.89 -7.69 16.25
N ASN A 194 -14.54 -8.93 15.92
CA ASN A 194 -14.91 -10.08 16.73
C ASN A 194 -13.87 -10.39 17.82
N PHE A 195 -12.58 -10.43 17.48
CA PHE A 195 -11.55 -10.89 18.42
C PHE A 195 -11.01 -9.78 19.36
N ALA A 196 -11.30 -8.52 19.09
CA ALA A 196 -11.01 -7.43 20.02
C ALA A 196 -12.22 -7.03 20.88
N ASP A 197 -13.40 -7.58 20.60
CA ASP A 197 -14.62 -7.29 21.37
C ASP A 197 -14.66 -8.09 22.68
N VAL A 198 -14.87 -7.35 23.79
CA VAL A 198 -14.92 -7.94 25.14
C VAL A 198 -16.14 -8.87 25.32
N SER A 199 -17.27 -8.55 24.69
CA SER A 199 -18.49 -9.35 24.77
C SER A 199 -18.29 -10.70 24.10
N THR A 200 -17.74 -10.72 22.90
CA THR A 200 -17.40 -11.93 22.15
C THR A 200 -16.40 -12.79 22.92
N LYS A 201 -15.36 -12.19 23.50
CA LYS A 201 -14.37 -12.86 24.34
C LYS A 201 -15.01 -13.61 25.51
N LEU A 202 -15.93 -12.98 26.23
CA LEU A 202 -16.60 -13.58 27.41
C LEU A 202 -17.51 -14.75 27.01
N ILE A 203 -18.17 -14.68 25.86
CA ILE A 203 -19.05 -15.74 25.36
C ILE A 203 -18.27 -17.03 25.09
N PHE A 204 -17.04 -16.93 24.58
CA PHE A 204 -16.24 -18.08 24.15
C PHE A 204 -15.21 -18.56 25.17
N LYS A 205 -15.07 -17.88 26.31
CA LYS A 205 -14.01 -18.15 27.31
C LYS A 205 -14.01 -19.59 27.85
N ASP A 206 -15.19 -20.16 28.12
CA ASP A 206 -15.34 -21.43 28.82
C ASP A 206 -16.11 -22.48 27.99
N ARG A 207 -16.20 -22.29 26.67
CA ARG A 207 -16.97 -23.18 25.80
C ARG A 207 -16.08 -23.93 24.82
N GLU A 208 -16.35 -25.22 24.66
CA GLU A 208 -15.80 -26.06 23.59
C GLU A 208 -16.45 -25.67 22.25
N HIS A 209 -16.13 -24.48 21.76
CA HIS A 209 -16.60 -24.00 20.46
C HIS A 209 -15.54 -24.19 19.41
N LYS A 210 -15.98 -24.68 18.23
CA LYS A 210 -15.15 -24.75 17.04
C LYS A 210 -14.91 -23.35 16.49
N ILE A 211 -13.69 -23.16 15.96
CA ILE A 211 -13.32 -21.92 15.27
C ILE A 211 -14.00 -21.79 13.89
N ASP A 212 -14.60 -22.87 13.39
CA ASP A 212 -15.24 -22.94 12.07
C ASP A 212 -16.23 -21.79 11.81
N SER A 213 -16.97 -21.34 12.84
CA SER A 213 -17.90 -20.21 12.73
C SER A 213 -17.21 -18.88 12.41
N PHE A 214 -15.90 -18.79 12.65
CA PHE A 214 -15.09 -17.58 12.43
C PHE A 214 -14.22 -17.64 11.17
N ILE A 215 -14.26 -18.71 10.38
CA ILE A 215 -13.44 -18.86 9.17
C ILE A 215 -13.53 -17.63 8.27
N ASN A 216 -14.73 -17.10 8.07
CA ASN A 216 -14.94 -15.91 7.24
C ASN A 216 -14.20 -14.67 7.76
N CYS A 217 -13.94 -14.57 9.07
CA CYS A 217 -13.16 -13.45 9.63
C CYS A 217 -11.68 -13.54 9.24
N PHE A 218 -11.13 -14.75 9.21
CA PHE A 218 -9.75 -14.99 8.80
C PHE A 218 -9.57 -14.87 7.27
N VAL A 219 -10.55 -15.31 6.51
CA VAL A 219 -10.58 -15.13 5.05
C VAL A 219 -10.61 -13.64 4.70
N GLU A 220 -11.47 -12.86 5.36
CA GLU A 220 -11.54 -11.41 5.16
C GLU A 220 -10.22 -10.72 5.55
N LEU A 221 -9.59 -11.12 6.67
CA LEU A 221 -8.27 -10.61 7.07
C LEU A 221 -7.20 -10.88 6.02
N SER A 222 -7.17 -12.09 5.45
CA SER A 222 -6.25 -12.42 4.37
C SER A 222 -6.49 -11.60 3.12
N HIS A 223 -7.76 -11.43 2.72
CA HIS A 223 -8.15 -10.64 1.56
C HIS A 223 -7.76 -9.15 1.72
N THR A 224 -8.00 -8.56 2.88
CA THR A 224 -7.63 -7.16 3.14
C THR A 224 -6.10 -6.98 3.19
N ALA A 225 -5.35 -7.94 3.73
CA ALA A 225 -3.89 -7.94 3.67
C ALA A 225 -3.37 -8.03 2.22
N LYS A 226 -4.00 -8.87 1.38
CA LYS A 226 -3.69 -9.00 -0.05
C LYS A 226 -3.99 -7.71 -0.81
N ALA A 227 -5.12 -7.07 -0.52
CA ALA A 227 -5.50 -5.80 -1.13
C ALA A 227 -4.49 -4.70 -0.79
N LEU A 228 -4.05 -4.61 0.47
CA LEU A 228 -3.03 -3.66 0.91
C LEU A 228 -1.69 -3.90 0.19
N LYS A 229 -1.25 -5.14 0.07
CA LYS A 229 -0.04 -5.51 -0.69
C LYS A 229 -0.16 -5.08 -2.15
N SER A 230 -1.28 -5.42 -2.80
CA SER A 230 -1.52 -5.08 -4.21
C SER A 230 -1.58 -3.57 -4.46
N ALA A 231 -2.19 -2.80 -3.56
CA ALA A 231 -2.20 -1.34 -3.63
C ALA A 231 -0.77 -0.76 -3.55
N HIS A 232 0.07 -1.28 -2.64
CA HIS A 232 1.47 -0.86 -2.56
C HIS A 232 2.24 -1.20 -3.84
N GLU A 233 2.12 -2.44 -4.33
CA GLU A 233 2.85 -2.90 -5.52
C GLU A 233 2.44 -2.14 -6.79
N LYS A 234 1.19 -1.75 -6.91
CA LYS A 234 0.68 -0.91 -8.00
C LYS A 234 1.33 0.47 -8.02
N ILE A 235 1.52 1.10 -6.85
CA ILE A 235 2.03 2.46 -6.72
C ILE A 235 3.57 2.49 -6.77
N TYR A 236 4.23 1.58 -6.06
CA TYR A 236 5.68 1.66 -5.80
C TYR A 236 6.49 0.51 -6.40
N GLY A 237 5.82 -0.49 -6.98
CA GLY A 237 6.46 -1.73 -7.43
C GLY A 237 6.57 -2.77 -6.29
N PRO A 238 7.14 -3.95 -6.59
CA PRO A 238 7.21 -5.05 -5.65
C PRO A 238 7.88 -4.62 -4.33
N LEU A 239 7.35 -5.13 -3.23
CA LEU A 239 8.01 -5.03 -1.93
C LEU A 239 9.36 -5.73 -2.06
N GLY A 240 10.46 -5.02 -1.82
CA GLY A 240 11.77 -5.65 -1.77
C GLY A 240 11.77 -6.76 -0.73
N GLU A 241 12.21 -7.94 -1.13
CA GLU A 241 12.49 -9.07 -0.24
C GLU A 241 13.66 -8.77 0.69
#